data_114cb0275fa9a8568b16cc1f4e60a7e0
#
_entry.id   114cb0275fa9a8568b16cc1f4e60a7e0
#
_cell.length_a   1.000
_cell.length_b   1.000
_cell.length_c   1.000
_cell.angle_alpha   90.00
_cell.angle_beta   90.00
_cell.angle_gamma   90.00
#
_symmetry.space_group_name_H-M   'P 1'
#
loop_
_entity.id
_entity.type
_entity.pdbx_description
1 polymer ?
#
loop_
_entity_poly.entity_id
_entity_poly.type
_entity_poly.pdbx_seq_one_letter_code
_entity_poly.pdbx_strand_id
1 'polypeptide(L)'
;FFKPGPAMGGMASAFVRRYRGEQAVTYLHPALEPILGPTQGVLIFQEQILRLAREIAGLTWAQADQLRRGMSHFGAQEMEALAEQFIAGCQRPPPAGPGFALAQARTLWEQVMPFAGYGFNQGHATAYADVSFRSAYLKAHYPAQFLCAPLADYGGFHHPSIYMAEAVCLGLSVRPPHINFSAEAFSLAEGR
;
A
#
# COMPACT_ATOMS: atom_id res chain seq x y z
N PHE A 1 -5.85 5.40 -0.99
CA PHE A 1 -5.64 6.66 -0.24
C PHE A 1 -6.81 7.07 0.68
N PHE A 2 -7.69 6.16 1.04
CA PHE A 2 -8.85 6.45 1.91
C PHE A 2 -8.65 5.98 3.36
N LYS A 3 -7.42 6.03 3.90
CA LYS A 3 -7.20 5.72 5.31
C LYS A 3 -6.91 7.00 6.10
N PRO A 4 -7.60 7.21 7.25
CA PRO A 4 -7.51 8.46 8.02
C PRO A 4 -6.10 8.78 8.55
N GLY A 5 -5.28 7.76 8.88
CA GLY A 5 -3.96 7.97 9.47
C GLY A 5 -2.98 8.75 8.58
N PRO A 6 -2.59 8.24 7.38
CA PRO A 6 -1.62 8.92 6.50
C PRO A 6 -2.14 10.21 5.87
N ALA A 7 -3.47 10.30 5.63
CA ALA A 7 -4.05 11.46 4.96
C ALA A 7 -4.19 12.67 5.89
N MET A 8 -4.46 12.46 7.17
CA MET A 8 -4.71 13.55 8.14
C MET A 8 -3.45 14.27 8.61
N GLY A 9 -2.26 13.68 8.49
CA GLY A 9 -0.99 14.25 8.98
C GLY A 9 -0.12 14.92 7.92
N GLY A 10 -0.61 15.19 6.72
CA GLY A 10 0.22 15.76 5.65
C GLY A 10 1.26 14.79 5.06
N MET A 11 1.25 13.53 5.49
CA MET A 11 2.24 12.51 5.09
C MET A 11 2.16 12.15 3.61
N ALA A 12 0.96 12.16 3.02
CA ALA A 12 0.78 11.91 1.60
C ALA A 12 1.47 12.99 0.75
N SER A 13 1.33 14.26 1.14
CA SER A 13 2.00 15.37 0.45
C SER A 13 3.51 15.36 0.68
N ALA A 14 3.97 14.99 1.86
CA ALA A 14 5.39 14.81 2.16
C ALA A 14 6.00 13.69 1.31
N PHE A 15 5.32 12.54 1.20
CA PHE A 15 5.74 11.43 0.33
C PHE A 15 5.89 11.89 -1.12
N VAL A 16 4.87 12.58 -1.67
CA VAL A 16 4.90 13.04 -3.07
C VAL A 16 6.06 14.01 -3.30
N ARG A 17 6.25 15.00 -2.43
CA ARG A 17 7.35 15.97 -2.54
C ARG A 17 8.73 15.29 -2.45
N ARG A 18 8.90 14.36 -1.52
CA ARG A 18 10.15 13.61 -1.35
C ARG A 18 10.40 12.69 -2.55
N TYR A 19 9.39 12.01 -3.04
CA TYR A 19 9.49 11.16 -4.23
C TYR A 19 9.86 11.95 -5.49
N ARG A 20 9.38 13.19 -5.61
CA ARG A 20 9.73 14.11 -6.71
C ARG A 20 11.08 14.82 -6.54
N GLY A 21 11.75 14.62 -5.43
CA GLY A 21 12.99 15.33 -5.12
C GLY A 21 12.81 16.81 -4.69
N GLU A 22 11.58 17.24 -4.46
CA GLU A 22 11.23 18.59 -4.02
C GLU A 22 11.51 18.82 -2.53
N GLN A 23 11.67 17.72 -1.77
CA GLN A 23 11.97 17.74 -0.34
C GLN A 23 12.95 16.62 -0.02
N ALA A 24 14.00 16.92 0.75
CA ALA A 24 14.93 15.90 1.24
C ALA A 24 14.25 14.92 2.19
N VAL A 25 14.63 13.64 2.12
CA VAL A 25 14.22 12.62 3.09
C VAL A 25 15.08 12.76 4.34
N THR A 26 14.45 12.93 5.48
CA THR A 26 15.11 12.99 6.79
C THR A 26 14.53 11.96 7.72
N TYR A 27 15.38 11.37 8.58
CA TYR A 27 14.99 10.37 9.55
C TYR A 27 15.25 10.89 10.97
N LEU A 28 14.40 10.52 11.93
CA LEU A 28 14.63 10.83 13.36
C LEU A 28 15.94 10.21 13.86
N HIS A 29 16.32 9.09 13.28
CA HIS A 29 17.55 8.37 13.59
C HIS A 29 17.99 7.55 12.37
N PRO A 30 19.30 7.42 12.07
CA PRO A 30 19.78 6.67 10.89
C PRO A 30 19.31 5.21 10.84
N ALA A 31 19.09 4.57 11.97
CA ALA A 31 18.58 3.20 12.06
C ALA A 31 17.17 3.01 11.42
N LEU A 32 16.44 4.09 11.16
CA LEU A 32 15.12 4.02 10.52
C LEU A 32 15.19 3.92 9.00
N GLU A 33 16.30 4.30 8.39
CA GLU A 33 16.47 4.33 6.94
C GLU A 33 16.23 2.97 6.26
N PRO A 34 16.75 1.83 6.76
CA PRO A 34 16.50 0.52 6.16
C PRO A 34 15.02 0.10 6.17
N ILE A 35 14.21 0.67 7.06
CA ILE A 35 12.79 0.36 7.22
C ILE A 35 11.91 1.34 6.43
N LEU A 36 12.21 2.63 6.52
CA LEU A 36 11.37 3.69 5.96
C LEU A 36 11.87 4.25 4.62
N GLY A 37 13.08 3.91 4.20
CA GLY A 37 13.67 4.37 2.94
C GLY A 37 12.81 4.06 1.71
N PRO A 38 12.31 2.83 1.54
CA PRO A 38 11.43 2.48 0.41
C PRO A 38 10.16 3.33 0.31
N THR A 39 9.73 3.93 1.42
CA THR A 39 8.56 4.82 1.50
C THR A 39 8.93 6.28 1.76
N GLN A 40 10.13 6.70 1.39
CA GLN A 40 10.61 8.09 1.50
C GLN A 40 10.52 8.65 2.93
N GLY A 41 10.81 7.81 3.93
CA GLY A 41 10.74 8.18 5.34
C GLY A 41 9.31 8.32 5.89
N VAL A 42 8.30 7.83 5.18
CA VAL A 42 6.89 7.88 5.61
C VAL A 42 6.44 6.48 6.06
N LEU A 43 5.78 6.41 7.20
CA LEU A 43 5.17 5.16 7.68
C LEU A 43 3.86 4.90 6.92
N ILE A 44 3.77 3.80 6.19
CA ILE A 44 2.62 3.44 5.35
C ILE A 44 2.10 2.03 5.68
N PHE A 45 3.00 1.06 5.83
CA PHE A 45 2.65 -0.35 5.88
C PHE A 45 2.68 -0.93 7.30
N GLN A 46 1.81 -1.91 7.56
CA GLN A 46 1.80 -2.67 8.83
C GLN A 46 3.14 -3.37 9.08
N GLU A 47 3.76 -3.87 8.04
CA GLU A 47 5.05 -4.54 8.08
C GLU A 47 6.16 -3.61 8.59
N GLN A 48 6.09 -2.30 8.30
CA GLN A 48 7.02 -1.32 8.85
C GLN A 48 6.83 -1.16 10.36
N ILE A 49 5.59 -1.20 10.86
CA ILE A 49 5.31 -1.18 12.32
C ILE A 49 5.93 -2.40 12.99
N LEU A 50 5.74 -3.60 12.41
CA LEU A 50 6.32 -4.83 12.93
C LEU A 50 7.86 -4.78 12.94
N ARG A 51 8.47 -4.24 11.88
CA ARG A 51 9.93 -4.06 11.80
C ARG A 51 10.43 -3.05 12.81
N LEU A 52 9.77 -1.90 12.96
CA LEU A 52 10.12 -0.91 13.98
C LEU A 52 10.05 -1.51 15.40
N ALA A 53 8.99 -2.26 15.69
CA ALA A 53 8.84 -2.93 16.97
C ALA A 53 9.95 -3.96 17.22
N ARG A 54 10.32 -4.76 16.22
CA ARG A 54 11.32 -5.84 16.35
C ARG A 54 12.75 -5.34 16.25
N GLU A 55 13.08 -4.61 15.20
CA GLU A 55 14.46 -4.27 14.86
C GLU A 55 14.95 -3.05 15.63
N ILE A 56 14.07 -2.09 15.89
CA ILE A 56 14.40 -0.84 16.60
C ILE A 56 14.13 -0.97 18.10
N ALA A 57 12.90 -1.30 18.49
CA ALA A 57 12.53 -1.40 19.91
C ALA A 57 12.87 -2.75 20.54
N GLY A 58 13.19 -3.79 19.77
CA GLY A 58 13.56 -5.12 20.28
C GLY A 58 12.43 -5.86 20.98
N LEU A 59 11.19 -5.53 20.68
CA LEU A 59 10.01 -6.21 21.22
C LEU A 59 9.92 -7.65 20.71
N THR A 60 9.23 -8.51 21.42
CA THR A 60 8.88 -9.86 20.96
C THR A 60 7.90 -9.80 19.79
N TRP A 61 7.76 -10.88 19.03
CA TRP A 61 6.75 -10.96 17.96
C TRP A 61 5.32 -10.78 18.47
N ALA A 62 5.01 -11.30 19.65
CA ALA A 62 3.71 -11.13 20.29
C ALA A 62 3.42 -9.65 20.60
N GLN A 63 4.39 -8.93 21.14
CA GLN A 63 4.26 -7.49 21.43
C GLN A 63 4.21 -6.65 20.15
N ALA A 64 4.97 -7.01 19.13
CA ALA A 64 4.93 -6.34 17.84
C ALA A 64 3.54 -6.50 17.16
N ASP A 65 2.95 -7.70 17.22
CA ASP A 65 1.60 -7.95 16.73
C ASP A 65 0.54 -7.25 17.59
N GLN A 66 0.73 -7.16 18.89
CA GLN A 66 -0.11 -6.35 19.78
C GLN A 66 -0.10 -4.87 19.35
N LEU A 67 1.09 -4.30 19.13
CA LEU A 67 1.22 -2.93 18.63
C LEU A 67 0.53 -2.76 17.27
N ARG A 68 0.73 -3.69 16.34
CA ARG A 68 0.08 -3.67 15.01
C ARG A 68 -1.44 -3.64 15.10
N ARG A 69 -2.03 -4.40 16.02
CA ARG A 69 -3.50 -4.44 16.23
C ARG A 69 -4.03 -3.16 16.89
N GLY A 70 -3.21 -2.48 17.69
CA GLY A 70 -3.51 -1.19 18.27
C GLY A 70 -4.61 -1.19 19.32
N MET A 71 -5.01 0.00 19.73
CA MET A 71 -5.96 0.26 20.82
C MET A 71 -7.37 -0.28 20.58
N SER A 72 -7.75 -0.61 19.36
CA SER A 72 -9.05 -1.22 19.07
C SER A 72 -9.24 -2.62 19.69
N HIS A 73 -8.13 -3.27 20.10
CA HIS A 73 -8.12 -4.62 20.64
C HIS A 73 -7.54 -4.71 22.06
N PHE A 74 -6.96 -3.64 22.60
CA PHE A 74 -6.25 -3.63 23.88
C PHE A 74 -6.64 -2.43 24.73
N GLY A 75 -6.58 -2.59 26.05
CA GLY A 75 -6.88 -1.52 27.01
C GLY A 75 -5.78 -0.44 27.05
N ALA A 76 -6.14 0.74 27.58
CA ALA A 76 -5.21 1.87 27.68
C ALA A 76 -3.95 1.51 28.51
N GLN A 77 -4.10 0.77 29.60
CA GLN A 77 -2.97 0.33 30.44
C GLN A 77 -2.01 -0.62 29.74
N GLU A 78 -2.52 -1.53 28.93
CA GLU A 78 -1.69 -2.45 28.15
C GLU A 78 -0.88 -1.72 27.10
N MET A 79 -1.48 -0.71 26.46
CA MET A 79 -0.82 0.13 25.46
C MET A 79 0.21 1.06 26.11
N GLU A 80 -0.02 1.55 27.33
CA GLU A 80 0.94 2.35 28.07
C GLU A 80 2.17 1.52 28.45
N ALA A 81 1.98 0.30 28.98
CA ALA A 81 3.06 -0.62 29.27
C ALA A 81 3.87 -0.99 28.00
N LEU A 82 3.20 -1.14 26.88
CA LEU A 82 3.84 -1.40 25.59
C LEU A 82 4.64 -0.18 25.10
N ALA A 83 4.12 1.04 25.33
CA ALA A 83 4.81 2.29 25.03
C ALA A 83 6.13 2.42 25.81
N GLU A 84 6.10 2.15 27.11
CA GLU A 84 7.29 2.16 27.93
C GLU A 84 8.36 1.18 27.44
N GLN A 85 7.94 -0.05 27.13
CA GLN A 85 8.83 -1.07 26.59
C GLN A 85 9.42 -0.69 25.23
N PHE A 86 8.59 -0.14 24.33
CA PHE A 86 9.02 0.34 23.01
C PHE A 86 10.05 1.47 23.15
N ILE A 87 9.76 2.48 23.96
CA ILE A 87 10.64 3.63 24.19
C ILE A 87 11.95 3.17 24.84
N ALA A 88 11.90 2.35 25.89
CA ALA A 88 13.09 1.79 26.53
C ALA A 88 13.93 0.94 25.55
N GLY A 89 13.26 0.16 24.72
CA GLY A 89 13.89 -0.64 23.70
C GLY A 89 14.65 0.18 22.64
N CYS A 90 14.09 1.30 22.21
CA CYS A 90 14.75 2.23 21.29
C CYS A 90 16.02 2.88 21.91
N GLN A 91 16.05 3.09 23.20
CA GLN A 91 17.17 3.73 23.91
C GLN A 91 18.34 2.78 24.20
N ARG A 92 18.20 1.46 23.99
CA ARG A 92 19.29 0.52 24.25
C ARG A 92 20.54 0.92 23.47
N PRO A 93 21.71 0.98 24.12
CA PRO A 93 22.93 1.38 23.44
C PRO A 93 23.43 0.30 22.46
N PRO A 94 24.20 0.67 21.43
CA PRO A 94 24.87 -0.30 20.57
C PRO A 94 25.81 -1.22 21.38
N PRO A 95 25.93 -2.50 21.00
CA PRO A 95 25.29 -3.19 19.88
C PRO A 95 23.90 -3.74 20.21
N ALA A 96 23.39 -3.60 21.44
CA ALA A 96 22.12 -4.19 21.88
C ALA A 96 20.89 -3.48 21.29
N GLY A 97 21.03 -2.25 20.85
CA GLY A 97 19.96 -1.45 20.27
C GLY A 97 20.48 -0.22 19.53
N PRO A 98 19.62 0.62 19.02
CA PRO A 98 19.98 1.76 18.16
C PRO A 98 20.50 2.99 18.89
N GLY A 99 20.28 3.11 20.21
CA GLY A 99 20.76 4.23 21.01
C GLY A 99 20.00 5.56 20.81
N PHE A 100 18.71 5.52 20.61
CA PHE A 100 17.89 6.75 20.48
C PHE A 100 17.96 7.60 21.74
N ALA A 101 17.98 8.91 21.57
CA ALA A 101 17.66 9.80 22.68
C ALA A 101 16.18 9.65 23.09
N LEU A 102 15.84 9.88 24.35
CA LEU A 102 14.48 9.75 24.87
C LEU A 102 13.45 10.54 24.04
N ALA A 103 13.80 11.78 23.66
CA ALA A 103 12.92 12.62 22.84
C ALA A 103 12.63 11.98 21.46
N GLN A 104 13.66 11.41 20.82
CA GLN A 104 13.50 10.72 19.53
C GLN A 104 12.63 9.46 19.67
N ALA A 105 12.84 8.67 20.73
CA ALA A 105 12.05 7.46 20.98
C ALA A 105 10.57 7.79 21.22
N ARG A 106 10.27 8.83 21.98
CA ARG A 106 8.90 9.32 22.20
C ARG A 106 8.26 9.83 20.89
N THR A 107 8.98 10.63 20.13
CA THR A 107 8.48 11.11 18.82
C THR A 107 8.20 9.94 17.86
N LEU A 108 9.06 8.92 17.84
CA LEU A 108 8.82 7.73 17.03
C LEU A 108 7.55 6.99 17.48
N TRP A 109 7.36 6.83 18.81
CA TRP A 109 6.12 6.24 19.34
C TRP A 109 4.87 7.02 18.91
N GLU A 110 4.90 8.35 19.06
CA GLU A 110 3.81 9.23 18.63
C GLU A 110 3.51 9.12 17.12
N GLN A 111 4.52 8.90 16.31
CA GLN A 111 4.35 8.64 14.86
C GLN A 111 3.76 7.28 14.56
N VAL A 112 4.09 6.25 15.32
CA VAL A 112 3.61 4.88 15.13
C VAL A 112 2.15 4.70 15.60
N MET A 113 1.77 5.33 16.69
CA MET A 113 0.45 5.15 17.33
C MET A 113 -0.75 5.40 16.42
N PRO A 114 -0.81 6.45 15.58
CA PRO A 114 -1.92 6.66 14.65
C PRO A 114 -2.08 5.56 13.61
N PHE A 115 -1.04 4.75 13.39
CA PHE A 115 -1.06 3.62 12.45
C PHE A 115 -1.35 2.28 13.13
N ALA A 116 -1.28 2.22 14.46
CA ALA A 116 -1.64 1.03 15.21
C ALA A 116 -3.13 0.70 14.97
N GLY A 117 -3.41 -0.46 14.41
CA GLY A 117 -4.76 -0.87 13.98
C GLY A 117 -5.20 -0.38 12.59
N TYR A 118 -4.53 0.58 11.98
CA TYR A 118 -4.90 1.17 10.68
C TYR A 118 -3.84 1.05 9.58
N GLY A 119 -2.73 0.39 9.83
CA GLY A 119 -1.69 0.17 8.83
C GLY A 119 -2.21 -0.60 7.60
N PHE A 120 -1.65 -0.34 6.41
CA PHE A 120 -2.00 -1.06 5.19
C PHE A 120 -1.08 -2.28 5.02
N ASN A 121 -1.64 -3.41 4.59
CA ASN A 121 -0.85 -4.62 4.35
C ASN A 121 -0.03 -4.48 3.06
N GLN A 122 1.28 -4.58 3.15
CA GLN A 122 2.20 -4.43 2.02
C GLN A 122 2.07 -5.58 1.03
N GLY A 123 1.91 -6.80 1.50
CA GLY A 123 1.72 -7.97 0.64
C GLY A 123 0.47 -7.85 -0.23
N HIS A 124 -0.64 -7.40 0.37
CA HIS A 124 -1.86 -7.11 -0.37
C HIS A 124 -1.67 -5.99 -1.40
N ALA A 125 -1.02 -4.90 -1.02
CA ALA A 125 -0.71 -3.79 -1.94
C ALA A 125 0.14 -4.25 -3.12
N THR A 126 1.16 -5.07 -2.88
CA THR A 126 2.05 -5.62 -3.92
C THR A 126 1.30 -6.54 -4.87
N ALA A 127 0.45 -7.44 -4.36
CA ALA A 127 -0.35 -8.33 -5.19
C ALA A 127 -1.29 -7.55 -6.12
N TYR A 128 -1.99 -6.55 -5.59
CA TYR A 128 -2.86 -5.70 -6.40
C TYR A 128 -2.11 -4.81 -7.39
N ALA A 129 -0.92 -4.33 -7.03
CA ALA A 129 -0.08 -3.58 -7.94
C ALA A 129 0.38 -4.44 -9.13
N ASP A 130 0.75 -5.70 -8.90
CA ASP A 130 1.11 -6.64 -9.96
C ASP A 130 -0.07 -6.90 -10.92
N VAL A 131 -1.25 -7.20 -10.38
CA VAL A 131 -2.46 -7.40 -11.20
C VAL A 131 -2.81 -6.13 -11.98
N SER A 132 -2.73 -4.95 -11.35
CA SER A 132 -3.00 -3.68 -12.01
C SER A 132 -2.01 -3.39 -13.13
N PHE A 133 -0.73 -3.67 -12.91
CA PHE A 133 0.31 -3.52 -13.93
C PHE A 133 0.07 -4.45 -15.11
N ARG A 134 -0.21 -5.73 -14.87
CA ARG A 134 -0.53 -6.71 -15.93
C ARG A 134 -1.76 -6.28 -16.73
N SER A 135 -2.80 -5.81 -16.06
CA SER A 135 -4.02 -5.31 -16.71
C SER A 135 -3.73 -4.11 -17.59
N ALA A 136 -2.95 -3.14 -17.09
CA ALA A 136 -2.54 -1.97 -17.86
C ALA A 136 -1.66 -2.35 -19.05
N TYR A 137 -0.73 -3.29 -18.88
CA TYR A 137 0.11 -3.81 -19.94
C TYR A 137 -0.72 -4.47 -21.04
N LEU A 138 -1.64 -5.37 -20.67
CA LEU A 138 -2.52 -6.04 -21.63
C LEU A 138 -3.41 -5.03 -22.37
N LYS A 139 -3.97 -4.04 -21.68
CA LYS A 139 -4.76 -2.98 -22.30
C LYS A 139 -3.94 -2.17 -23.29
N ALA A 140 -2.68 -1.86 -22.98
CA ALA A 140 -1.81 -1.06 -23.84
C ALA A 140 -1.32 -1.83 -25.08
N HIS A 141 -0.98 -3.10 -24.95
CA HIS A 141 -0.37 -3.89 -26.00
C HIS A 141 -1.35 -4.80 -26.76
N TYR A 142 -2.47 -5.16 -26.11
CA TYR A 142 -3.48 -6.09 -26.67
C TYR A 142 -4.90 -5.57 -26.38
N PRO A 143 -5.23 -4.32 -26.76
CA PRO A 143 -6.48 -3.69 -26.35
C PRO A 143 -7.73 -4.44 -26.82
N ALA A 144 -7.72 -5.01 -28.03
CA ALA A 144 -8.86 -5.77 -28.55
C ALA A 144 -9.13 -7.04 -27.71
N GLN A 145 -8.08 -7.82 -27.42
CA GLN A 145 -8.17 -9.01 -26.59
C GLN A 145 -8.58 -8.67 -25.16
N PHE A 146 -7.97 -7.62 -24.60
CA PHE A 146 -8.23 -7.17 -23.24
C PHE A 146 -9.68 -6.71 -23.02
N LEU A 147 -10.28 -6.02 -24.00
CA LEU A 147 -11.66 -5.55 -23.89
C LEU A 147 -12.69 -6.61 -24.33
N CYS A 148 -12.30 -7.52 -25.21
CA CYS A 148 -13.15 -8.64 -25.60
C CYS A 148 -13.43 -9.60 -24.44
N ALA A 149 -12.44 -9.88 -23.61
CA ALA A 149 -12.54 -10.85 -22.51
C ALA A 149 -13.67 -10.51 -21.51
N PRO A 150 -13.75 -9.32 -20.89
CA PRO A 150 -14.84 -8.99 -19.96
C PRO A 150 -16.20 -8.88 -20.66
N LEU A 151 -16.25 -8.55 -21.95
CA LEU A 151 -17.49 -8.53 -22.72
C LEU A 151 -18.00 -9.95 -23.03
N ALA A 152 -17.10 -10.89 -23.33
CA ALA A 152 -17.44 -12.27 -23.62
C ALA A 152 -17.89 -13.05 -22.37
N ASP A 153 -17.26 -12.78 -21.23
CA ASP A 153 -17.53 -13.46 -19.96
C ASP A 153 -18.64 -12.78 -19.13
N TYR A 154 -19.23 -11.68 -19.61
CA TYR A 154 -20.12 -10.81 -18.85
C TYR A 154 -19.54 -10.43 -17.49
N GLY A 155 -18.22 -10.50 -17.38
CA GLY A 155 -17.43 -10.13 -16.21
C GLY A 155 -17.05 -8.65 -16.21
N GLY A 156 -16.38 -8.27 -15.13
CA GLY A 156 -15.87 -6.90 -14.98
C GLY A 156 -16.75 -6.03 -14.10
N PHE A 157 -16.19 -4.88 -13.76
CA PHE A 157 -16.76 -3.96 -12.75
C PHE A 157 -17.81 -3.00 -13.34
N HIS A 158 -17.81 -2.83 -14.65
CA HIS A 158 -18.64 -1.84 -15.34
C HIS A 158 -19.65 -2.51 -16.26
N HIS A 159 -20.72 -1.77 -16.58
CA HIS A 159 -21.68 -2.18 -17.59
C HIS A 159 -20.99 -2.38 -18.96
N PRO A 160 -21.37 -3.37 -19.78
CA PRO A 160 -20.76 -3.65 -21.09
C PRO A 160 -20.61 -2.44 -22.00
N SER A 161 -21.55 -1.49 -21.97
CA SER A 161 -21.49 -0.26 -22.76
C SER A 161 -20.24 0.58 -22.51
N ILE A 162 -19.68 0.54 -21.28
CA ILE A 162 -18.47 1.29 -20.95
C ILE A 162 -17.25 0.66 -21.63
N TYR A 163 -17.16 -0.66 -21.65
CA TYR A 163 -16.08 -1.37 -22.36
C TYR A 163 -16.17 -1.18 -23.87
N MET A 164 -17.39 -1.14 -24.42
CA MET A 164 -17.59 -0.85 -25.85
C MET A 164 -17.21 0.61 -26.19
N ALA A 165 -17.59 1.57 -25.35
CA ALA A 165 -17.19 2.97 -25.54
C ALA A 165 -15.67 3.13 -25.48
N GLU A 166 -15.02 2.47 -24.53
CA GLU A 166 -13.56 2.47 -24.40
C GLU A 166 -12.89 1.84 -25.63
N ALA A 167 -13.43 0.75 -26.15
CA ALA A 167 -12.95 0.13 -27.39
C ALA A 167 -12.97 1.12 -28.55
N VAL A 168 -14.07 1.84 -28.73
CA VAL A 168 -14.20 2.86 -29.78
C VAL A 168 -13.21 4.01 -29.56
N CYS A 169 -13.04 4.48 -28.33
CA CYS A 169 -12.05 5.52 -27.98
C CYS A 169 -10.60 5.08 -28.30
N LEU A 170 -10.30 3.80 -28.17
CA LEU A 170 -9.00 3.22 -28.55
C LEU A 170 -8.88 2.92 -30.07
N GLY A 171 -9.85 3.30 -30.87
CA GLY A 171 -9.85 3.10 -32.32
C GLY A 171 -10.19 1.68 -32.77
N LEU A 172 -10.75 0.85 -31.88
CA LEU A 172 -11.19 -0.49 -32.22
C LEU A 172 -12.56 -0.46 -32.89
N SER A 173 -12.76 -1.31 -33.91
CA SER A 173 -14.04 -1.47 -34.58
C SER A 173 -14.93 -2.45 -33.81
N VAL A 174 -16.01 -1.95 -33.21
CA VAL A 174 -17.05 -2.79 -32.60
C VAL A 174 -18.19 -2.96 -33.58
N ARG A 175 -18.45 -4.21 -33.99
CA ARG A 175 -19.51 -4.54 -34.92
C ARG A 175 -20.80 -4.93 -34.19
N PRO A 176 -21.98 -4.55 -34.68
CA PRO A 176 -23.23 -5.03 -34.12
C PRO A 176 -23.42 -6.53 -34.39
N PRO A 177 -24.30 -7.19 -33.62
CA PRO A 177 -24.63 -8.58 -33.85
C PRO A 177 -25.15 -8.83 -35.29
N HIS A 178 -24.68 -9.90 -35.93
CA HIS A 178 -25.09 -10.26 -37.28
C HIS A 178 -25.23 -11.78 -37.39
N ILE A 179 -26.37 -12.26 -37.89
CA ILE A 179 -26.75 -13.67 -37.92
C ILE A 179 -25.75 -14.58 -38.62
N ASN A 180 -25.03 -14.07 -39.61
CA ASN A 180 -24.07 -14.88 -40.38
C ASN A 180 -22.63 -14.82 -39.83
N PHE A 181 -22.32 -13.91 -38.91
CA PHE A 181 -20.92 -13.66 -38.52
C PHE A 181 -20.70 -13.63 -37.01
N SER A 182 -21.75 -13.47 -36.21
CA SER A 182 -21.61 -13.41 -34.78
C SER A 182 -21.54 -14.79 -34.16
N ALA A 183 -20.64 -14.97 -33.20
CA ALA A 183 -20.65 -16.10 -32.29
C ALA A 183 -21.66 -15.88 -31.15
N GLU A 184 -21.78 -16.85 -30.24
CA GLU A 184 -22.67 -16.75 -29.07
C GLU A 184 -22.25 -15.61 -28.12
N ALA A 185 -20.94 -15.36 -28.01
CA ALA A 185 -20.37 -14.31 -27.18
C ALA A 185 -19.53 -13.32 -28.02
N PHE A 186 -19.10 -12.24 -27.38
CA PHE A 186 -18.12 -11.34 -28.01
C PHE A 186 -16.87 -12.11 -28.41
N SER A 187 -16.39 -11.89 -29.60
CA SER A 187 -15.21 -12.54 -30.15
C SER A 187 -14.41 -11.57 -31.01
N LEU A 188 -13.15 -11.89 -31.22
CA LEU A 188 -12.30 -11.16 -32.15
C LEU A 188 -12.55 -11.66 -33.58
N ALA A 189 -12.73 -10.77 -34.53
CA ALA A 189 -12.74 -11.14 -35.92
C ALA A 189 -11.29 -11.45 -36.37
N GLU A 190 -11.11 -12.51 -37.16
CA GLU A 190 -9.80 -12.85 -37.71
C GLU A 190 -9.21 -11.68 -38.52
N GLY A 191 -7.97 -11.35 -38.24
CA GLY A 191 -7.17 -10.38 -39.01
C GLY A 191 -7.28 -8.91 -38.62
N ARG A 192 -7.84 -8.56 -37.45
CA ARG A 192 -7.81 -7.16 -36.95
C ARG A 192 -7.71 -7.08 -35.45
#